data_22057fa1c085dbcf321e42e078a6b920
#
_entry.id   22057fa1c085dbcf321e42e078a6b920
#
_cell.length_a   1.000
_cell.length_b   1.000
_cell.length_c   1.000
_cell.angle_alpha   90.00
_cell.angle_beta   90.00
_cell.angle_gamma   90.00
#
_symmetry.space_group_name_H-M   'P 1'
#
loop_
_entity.id
_entity.type
_entity.pdbx_description
1 polymer ?
#
loop_
_entity_poly.entity_id
_entity_poly.type
_entity_poly.pdbx_seq_one_letter_code
_entity_poly.pdbx_strand_id
1 'polypeptide(L)'
;KLGEVILGDNPLVPVVGLTRAECEGFCQWLTKSERDNPNADLNRITKDYRYRLPTDLEWSKMAGLIEVGETPAERESEIVNSGQFPWGESFPPDEQVGNYADLSAVEFLKNGRIIEGYNDGFEKLAPVGGFKPNVIGLYDIGGNVHEWVLDSYGNTERGILRGGGWDTFSEEHLEMRCRFPFDIEYRSESFGFRVVLIRDVEQEVIEQSEDDGGNSN
;
A
#
# COMPACT_ATOMS: atom_id res chain seq x y z
N LYS A 1 13.94 -5.45 20.72
CA LYS A 1 14.71 -4.38 20.05
C LYS A 1 14.06 -4.24 18.70
N LEU A 2 13.29 -3.18 18.48
CA LEU A 2 12.89 -2.73 17.16
C LEU A 2 14.19 -2.55 16.37
N GLY A 3 14.31 -3.22 15.22
CA GLY A 3 15.44 -3.03 14.32
C GLY A 3 15.61 -1.53 14.03
N GLU A 4 16.82 -1.10 13.74
CA GLU A 4 17.07 0.27 13.30
C GLU A 4 16.13 0.61 12.17
N VAL A 5 15.09 1.38 12.47
CA VAL A 5 14.25 2.02 11.46
C VAL A 5 15.15 3.05 10.81
N ILE A 6 15.50 2.84 9.57
CA ILE A 6 16.19 3.86 8.77
C ILE A 6 15.15 4.94 8.47
N LEU A 7 14.94 5.82 9.42
CA LEU A 7 14.28 7.10 9.16
C LEU A 7 15.26 7.86 8.27
N GLY A 8 14.94 8.00 7.00
CA GLY A 8 15.66 8.93 6.14
C GLY A 8 15.68 10.31 6.81
N ASP A 9 16.74 11.08 6.63
CA ASP A 9 16.88 12.43 7.20
C ASP A 9 15.78 13.41 6.71
N ASN A 10 14.91 12.96 5.80
CA ASN A 10 13.80 13.73 5.25
C ASN A 10 12.44 13.21 5.77
N PRO A 11 11.75 13.96 6.64
CA PRO A 11 10.46 13.53 7.21
C PRO A 11 9.31 13.50 6.19
N LEU A 12 9.56 13.94 4.96
CA LEU A 12 8.55 13.95 3.90
C LEU A 12 8.55 12.68 3.04
N VAL A 13 9.55 11.79 3.17
CA VAL A 13 9.60 10.54 2.40
C VAL A 13 8.89 9.40 3.14
N PRO A 14 8.44 8.35 2.41
CA PRO A 14 7.83 7.19 3.05
C PRO A 14 8.76 6.49 4.04
N VAL A 15 8.20 5.90 5.08
CA VAL A 15 8.91 4.96 5.94
C VAL A 15 9.07 3.64 5.21
N VAL A 16 10.30 3.11 5.21
CA VAL A 16 10.66 1.86 4.52
C VAL A 16 11.44 0.90 5.42
N GLY A 17 11.69 -0.31 4.94
CA GLY A 17 12.48 -1.30 5.66
C GLY A 17 11.71 -1.99 6.78
N LEU A 18 10.39 -2.02 6.69
CA LEU A 18 9.50 -2.66 7.65
C LEU A 18 8.98 -4.00 7.14
N THR A 19 8.84 -4.97 8.05
CA THR A 19 8.07 -6.19 7.81
C THR A 19 6.57 -5.87 7.80
N ARG A 20 5.75 -6.77 7.25
CA ARG A 20 4.28 -6.61 7.30
C ARG A 20 3.77 -6.48 8.74
N ALA A 21 4.26 -7.31 9.65
CA ALA A 21 3.85 -7.28 11.05
C ALA A 21 4.18 -5.93 11.75
N GLU A 22 5.29 -5.29 11.40
CA GLU A 22 5.63 -3.96 11.93
C GLU A 22 4.70 -2.88 11.37
N CYS A 23 4.31 -2.98 10.10
CA CYS A 23 3.31 -2.07 9.51
C CYS A 23 1.95 -2.20 10.21
N GLU A 24 1.52 -3.44 10.49
CA GLU A 24 0.30 -3.71 11.27
C GLU A 24 0.42 -3.18 12.71
N GLY A 25 1.59 -3.36 13.35
CA GLY A 25 1.90 -2.79 14.67
C GLY A 25 1.82 -1.26 14.70
N PHE A 26 2.29 -0.60 13.64
CA PHE A 26 2.13 0.85 13.49
C PHE A 26 0.65 1.25 13.42
N CYS A 27 -0.17 0.54 12.68
CA CYS A 27 -1.62 0.81 12.59
C CYS A 27 -2.30 0.70 13.97
N GLN A 28 -1.94 -0.31 14.76
CA GLN A 28 -2.43 -0.47 16.13
C GLN A 28 -1.98 0.67 17.04
N TRP A 29 -0.70 1.05 16.96
CA TRP A 29 -0.17 2.18 17.70
C TRP A 29 -0.87 3.48 17.32
N LEU A 30 -1.07 3.76 16.03
CA LEU A 30 -1.73 4.96 15.54
C LEU A 30 -3.18 5.03 16.04
N THR A 31 -3.91 3.90 15.97
CA THR A 31 -5.27 3.78 16.50
C THR A 31 -5.32 4.16 17.98
N LYS A 32 -4.43 3.58 18.78
CA LYS A 32 -4.37 3.86 20.21
C LYS A 32 -3.97 5.31 20.49
N SER A 33 -2.94 5.81 19.79
CA SER A 33 -2.43 7.18 19.95
C SER A 33 -3.50 8.23 19.65
N GLU A 34 -4.29 8.05 18.59
CA GLU A 34 -5.36 9.00 18.27
C GLU A 34 -6.55 8.90 19.22
N ARG A 35 -6.92 7.71 19.69
CA ARG A 35 -7.98 7.52 20.69
C ARG A 35 -7.61 8.13 22.04
N ASP A 36 -6.34 8.01 22.45
CA ASP A 36 -5.85 8.50 23.74
C ASP A 36 -5.48 9.99 23.71
N ASN A 37 -5.48 10.64 22.54
CA ASN A 37 -5.10 12.05 22.41
C ASN A 37 -6.24 12.98 22.83
N PRO A 38 -6.14 13.72 23.95
CA PRO A 38 -7.18 14.61 24.43
C PRO A 38 -7.46 15.82 23.53
N ASN A 39 -6.53 16.12 22.61
CA ASN A 39 -6.63 17.20 21.61
C ASN A 39 -7.00 16.67 20.22
N ALA A 40 -7.24 15.37 20.06
CA ALA A 40 -7.72 14.85 18.79
C ALA A 40 -9.08 15.45 18.46
N ASP A 41 -9.28 15.80 17.21
CA ASP A 41 -10.61 16.16 16.73
C ASP A 41 -11.54 14.96 16.96
N LEU A 42 -12.47 15.10 17.92
CA LEU A 42 -13.37 14.05 18.35
C LEU A 42 -14.22 13.45 17.21
N ASN A 43 -14.27 14.12 16.08
CA ASN A 43 -14.94 13.63 14.88
C ASN A 43 -14.05 12.76 13.98
N ARG A 44 -12.73 12.66 14.27
CA ARG A 44 -11.78 11.99 13.41
C ARG A 44 -11.68 10.49 13.66
N ILE A 45 -11.60 10.08 14.91
CA ILE A 45 -11.59 8.66 15.29
C ILE A 45 -12.31 8.45 16.62
N THR A 46 -13.32 7.59 16.63
CA THR A 46 -14.02 7.13 17.82
C THR A 46 -13.61 5.69 18.16
N LYS A 47 -14.13 5.15 19.28
CA LYS A 47 -13.86 3.76 19.68
C LYS A 47 -14.27 2.72 18.60
N ASP A 48 -15.19 3.11 17.69
CA ASP A 48 -15.72 2.25 16.64
C ASP A 48 -14.86 2.27 15.37
N TYR A 49 -13.74 3.02 15.36
CA TYR A 49 -12.86 3.12 14.21
C TYR A 49 -11.45 2.68 14.58
N ARG A 50 -10.77 2.04 13.63
CA ARG A 50 -9.35 1.66 13.75
C ARG A 50 -8.60 1.82 12.45
N TYR A 51 -7.31 2.06 12.53
CA TYR A 51 -6.39 1.99 11.40
C TYR A 51 -5.93 0.55 11.17
N ARG A 52 -5.79 0.15 9.92
CA ARG A 52 -5.13 -1.08 9.47
C ARG A 52 -4.51 -0.91 8.09
N LEU A 53 -3.77 -1.91 7.63
CA LEU A 53 -3.40 -2.02 6.23
C LEU A 53 -4.67 -2.21 5.37
N PRO A 54 -4.70 -1.69 4.13
CA PRO A 54 -5.76 -2.03 3.19
C PRO A 54 -5.74 -3.53 2.88
N THR A 55 -6.87 -4.10 2.57
CA THR A 55 -6.92 -5.38 1.87
C THR A 55 -6.48 -5.21 0.42
N ASP A 56 -6.10 -6.31 -0.25
CA ASP A 56 -5.77 -6.30 -1.68
C ASP A 56 -6.90 -5.70 -2.53
N LEU A 57 -8.14 -6.07 -2.23
CA LEU A 57 -9.32 -5.53 -2.93
C LEU A 57 -9.54 -4.03 -2.65
N GLU A 58 -9.32 -3.57 -1.43
CA GLU A 58 -9.41 -2.15 -1.10
C GLU A 58 -8.31 -1.35 -1.81
N TRP A 59 -7.10 -1.88 -1.83
CA TRP A 59 -6.00 -1.26 -2.56
C TRP A 59 -6.33 -1.13 -4.05
N SER A 60 -6.84 -2.19 -4.67
CA SER A 60 -7.27 -2.17 -6.07
C SER A 60 -8.36 -1.14 -6.35
N LYS A 61 -9.35 -1.03 -5.46
CA LYS A 61 -10.38 0.02 -5.56
C LYS A 61 -9.80 1.42 -5.44
N MET A 62 -8.83 1.63 -4.52
CA MET A 62 -8.09 2.90 -4.40
C MET A 62 -7.29 3.21 -5.67
N ALA A 63 -6.79 2.20 -6.35
CA ALA A 63 -6.11 2.32 -7.63
C ALA A 63 -7.04 2.55 -8.83
N GLY A 64 -8.36 2.39 -8.65
CA GLY A 64 -9.35 2.54 -9.71
C GLY A 64 -9.56 1.29 -10.55
N LEU A 65 -9.09 0.11 -10.09
CA LEU A 65 -9.22 -1.15 -10.81
C LEU A 65 -10.62 -1.75 -10.69
N ILE A 66 -11.06 -2.42 -11.75
CA ILE A 66 -12.22 -3.31 -11.76
C ILE A 66 -11.73 -4.70 -11.41
N GLU A 67 -12.11 -5.20 -10.24
CA GLU A 67 -11.66 -6.51 -9.77
C GLU A 67 -12.68 -7.61 -10.09
N VAL A 68 -12.18 -8.65 -10.75
CA VAL A 68 -12.90 -9.88 -11.07
C VAL A 68 -12.12 -11.05 -10.47
N GLY A 69 -12.80 -11.96 -9.79
CA GLY A 69 -12.20 -13.08 -9.09
C GLY A 69 -12.24 -12.92 -7.56
N GLU A 70 -12.21 -14.06 -6.87
CA GLU A 70 -12.35 -14.12 -5.39
C GLU A 70 -11.00 -13.96 -4.68
N THR A 71 -9.93 -14.53 -5.26
CA THR A 71 -8.58 -14.50 -4.71
C THR A 71 -7.69 -13.47 -5.38
N PRO A 72 -6.63 -12.98 -4.70
CA PRO A 72 -5.66 -12.07 -5.31
C PRO A 72 -5.01 -12.63 -6.59
N ALA A 73 -4.71 -13.93 -6.63
CA ALA A 73 -4.10 -14.57 -7.79
C ALA A 73 -5.07 -14.65 -8.99
N GLU A 74 -6.36 -14.91 -8.74
CA GLU A 74 -7.38 -14.85 -9.80
C GLU A 74 -7.52 -13.44 -10.35
N ARG A 75 -7.62 -12.43 -9.49
CA ARG A 75 -7.72 -11.02 -9.89
C ARG A 75 -6.52 -10.56 -10.71
N GLU A 76 -5.30 -11.01 -10.38
CA GLU A 76 -4.10 -10.69 -11.15
C GLU A 76 -4.12 -11.31 -12.56
N SER A 77 -4.67 -12.50 -12.71
CA SER A 77 -4.75 -13.21 -13.99
C SER A 77 -5.77 -12.64 -14.98
N GLU A 78 -6.72 -11.82 -14.49
CA GLU A 78 -7.78 -11.26 -15.32
C GLU A 78 -7.27 -10.19 -16.28
N ILE A 79 -7.73 -10.25 -17.53
CA ILE A 79 -7.30 -9.36 -18.60
C ILE A 79 -7.89 -7.95 -18.46
N VAL A 80 -8.99 -7.79 -17.74
CA VAL A 80 -9.76 -6.53 -17.65
C VAL A 80 -8.91 -5.32 -17.24
N ASN A 81 -7.86 -5.52 -16.44
CA ASN A 81 -6.93 -4.49 -16.00
C ASN A 81 -5.54 -4.57 -16.68
N SER A 82 -5.39 -5.35 -17.75
CA SER A 82 -4.13 -5.48 -18.48
C SER A 82 -3.78 -4.17 -19.18
N GLY A 83 -2.49 -3.77 -19.10
CA GLY A 83 -2.00 -2.52 -19.70
C GLY A 83 -2.47 -1.25 -18.97
N GLN A 84 -3.00 -1.35 -17.76
CA GLN A 84 -3.35 -0.19 -16.94
C GLN A 84 -2.23 0.13 -15.95
N PHE A 85 -1.67 1.33 -16.08
CA PHE A 85 -0.63 1.87 -15.20
C PHE A 85 -1.20 2.97 -14.29
N PRO A 86 -0.48 3.37 -13.22
CA PRO A 86 -0.90 4.49 -12.36
C PRO A 86 -1.16 5.81 -13.10
N TRP A 87 -0.57 5.97 -14.28
CA TRP A 87 -0.65 7.18 -15.12
C TRP A 87 -1.52 7.01 -16.38
N GLY A 88 -2.06 5.83 -16.67
CA GLY A 88 -2.87 5.55 -17.86
C GLY A 88 -2.46 4.27 -18.58
N GLU A 89 -2.46 4.28 -19.90
CA GLU A 89 -2.27 3.07 -20.74
C GLU A 89 -0.94 3.05 -21.51
N SER A 90 -0.22 4.18 -21.59
CA SER A 90 1.03 4.27 -22.36
C SER A 90 2.25 3.85 -21.52
N PHE A 91 3.15 3.07 -22.13
CA PHE A 91 4.45 2.76 -21.55
C PHE A 91 5.56 2.98 -22.59
N PRO A 92 6.70 3.65 -22.23
CA PRO A 92 6.93 4.35 -20.97
C PRO A 92 6.03 5.58 -20.78
N PRO A 93 5.93 6.15 -19.56
CA PRO A 93 5.15 7.35 -19.33
C PRO A 93 5.75 8.57 -20.05
N ASP A 94 4.91 9.43 -20.61
CA ASP A 94 5.33 10.63 -21.36
C ASP A 94 5.76 11.80 -20.48
N GLU A 95 5.39 11.80 -19.20
CA GLU A 95 5.69 12.86 -18.23
C GLU A 95 6.08 12.28 -16.86
N GLN A 96 6.52 13.12 -15.92
CA GLN A 96 6.82 12.71 -14.55
C GLN A 96 5.53 12.38 -13.80
N VAL A 97 5.23 11.09 -13.67
CA VAL A 97 3.96 10.55 -13.14
C VAL A 97 4.09 9.88 -11.79
N GLY A 98 5.31 9.49 -11.41
CA GLY A 98 5.62 8.78 -10.18
C GLY A 98 7.12 8.52 -10.05
N ASN A 99 7.55 7.99 -8.93
CA ASN A 99 8.95 7.67 -8.68
C ASN A 99 9.19 6.18 -8.97
N TYR A 100 9.98 5.91 -10.01
CA TYR A 100 10.28 4.57 -10.53
C TYR A 100 11.78 4.40 -10.82
N ALA A 101 12.20 3.19 -11.19
CA ALA A 101 13.59 2.94 -11.60
C ALA A 101 13.90 3.67 -12.92
N ASP A 102 14.58 4.77 -12.83
CA ASP A 102 14.93 5.66 -13.93
C ASP A 102 16.42 6.00 -13.98
N LEU A 103 16.78 6.97 -14.81
CA LEU A 103 18.16 7.41 -14.98
C LEU A 103 18.75 7.99 -13.68
N SER A 104 17.94 8.62 -12.81
CA SER A 104 18.40 9.17 -11.53
C SER A 104 18.78 8.08 -10.53
N ALA A 105 18.09 6.93 -10.58
CA ALA A 105 18.27 5.81 -9.67
C ALA A 105 19.38 4.82 -10.11
N VAL A 106 19.92 4.92 -11.32
CA VAL A 106 20.77 3.89 -11.96
C VAL A 106 21.94 3.39 -11.09
N GLU A 107 22.59 4.29 -10.33
CA GLU A 107 23.74 3.94 -9.48
C GLU A 107 23.34 3.13 -8.23
N PHE A 108 22.06 3.19 -7.83
CA PHE A 108 21.51 2.50 -6.66
C PHE A 108 20.83 1.18 -7.01
N LEU A 109 20.58 0.93 -8.30
CA LEU A 109 19.89 -0.27 -8.79
C LEU A 109 20.85 -1.43 -8.93
N LYS A 110 20.57 -2.56 -8.28
CA LYS A 110 21.44 -3.77 -8.29
C LYS A 110 21.76 -4.30 -9.67
N ASN A 111 20.86 -4.12 -10.63
CA ASN A 111 21.00 -4.63 -12.00
C ASN A 111 21.12 -3.52 -13.05
N GLY A 112 21.08 -2.24 -12.64
CA GLY A 112 21.16 -1.08 -13.52
C GLY A 112 20.02 -0.96 -14.54
N ARG A 113 18.92 -1.72 -14.36
CA ARG A 113 17.76 -1.66 -15.27
C ARG A 113 16.84 -0.51 -14.89
N ILE A 114 16.47 0.27 -15.90
CA ILE A 114 15.65 1.46 -15.76
C ILE A 114 14.54 1.48 -16.82
N ILE A 115 13.57 2.34 -16.64
CA ILE A 115 12.61 2.73 -17.67
C ILE A 115 13.34 3.69 -18.63
N GLU A 116 13.63 3.20 -19.84
CA GLU A 116 14.36 4.02 -20.82
C GLU A 116 13.55 5.27 -21.21
N GLY A 117 14.22 6.41 -21.20
CA GLY A 117 13.61 7.70 -21.55
C GLY A 117 12.81 8.35 -20.42
N TYR A 118 12.69 7.71 -19.27
CA TYR A 118 12.04 8.28 -18.08
C TYR A 118 13.07 8.90 -17.12
N ASN A 119 12.68 9.97 -16.45
CA ASN A 119 13.48 10.61 -15.40
C ASN A 119 12.55 11.40 -14.46
N ASP A 120 12.37 10.93 -13.23
CA ASP A 120 11.60 11.61 -12.18
C ASP A 120 12.46 12.55 -11.31
N GLY A 121 13.78 12.40 -11.36
CA GLY A 121 14.75 13.24 -10.65
C GLY A 121 15.08 12.78 -9.24
N PHE A 122 14.60 11.61 -8.80
CA PHE A 122 14.88 11.05 -7.48
C PHE A 122 15.77 9.81 -7.57
N GLU A 123 16.84 9.80 -6.80
CA GLU A 123 17.77 8.65 -6.75
C GLU A 123 17.15 7.42 -6.07
N LYS A 124 16.27 7.65 -5.06
CA LYS A 124 15.52 6.63 -4.30
C LYS A 124 14.14 7.17 -3.97
N LEU A 125 13.87 7.46 -2.69
CA LEU A 125 12.56 7.90 -2.22
C LEU A 125 12.26 9.35 -2.59
N ALA A 126 11.10 9.59 -3.15
CA ALA A 126 10.53 10.91 -3.36
C ALA A 126 9.69 11.38 -2.14
N PRO A 127 9.54 12.69 -1.92
CA PRO A 127 8.58 13.21 -0.95
C PRO A 127 7.15 12.74 -1.28
N VAL A 128 6.40 12.29 -0.25
CA VAL A 128 5.00 11.86 -0.42
C VAL A 128 4.15 13.00 -0.99
N GLY A 129 3.27 12.67 -1.93
CA GLY A 129 2.41 13.66 -2.60
C GLY A 129 3.15 14.56 -3.59
N GLY A 130 4.36 14.19 -4.01
CA GLY A 130 5.17 14.96 -4.96
C GLY A 130 4.68 14.90 -6.40
N PHE A 131 3.88 13.89 -6.74
CA PHE A 131 3.33 13.66 -8.07
C PHE A 131 1.83 13.96 -8.13
N LYS A 132 1.23 13.84 -9.31
CA LYS A 132 -0.22 14.05 -9.49
C LYS A 132 -1.03 12.96 -8.78
N PRO A 133 -2.12 13.32 -8.08
CA PRO A 133 -3.01 12.31 -7.52
C PRO A 133 -3.80 11.60 -8.61
N ASN A 134 -4.29 10.40 -8.30
CA ASN A 134 -5.22 9.69 -9.16
C ASN A 134 -6.62 10.35 -9.16
N VAL A 135 -7.56 9.77 -9.92
CA VAL A 135 -8.91 10.33 -10.13
C VAL A 135 -9.75 10.47 -8.86
N ILE A 136 -9.41 9.76 -7.78
CA ILE A 136 -10.09 9.88 -6.47
C ILE A 136 -9.28 10.69 -5.45
N GLY A 137 -8.19 11.34 -5.88
CA GLY A 137 -7.40 12.24 -5.06
C GLY A 137 -6.32 11.57 -4.21
N LEU A 138 -5.96 10.31 -4.48
CA LEU A 138 -4.89 9.60 -3.78
C LEU A 138 -3.55 9.78 -4.48
N TYR A 139 -2.52 10.11 -3.70
CA TYR A 139 -1.15 10.27 -4.16
C TYR A 139 -0.37 8.96 -4.05
N ASP A 140 0.65 8.83 -4.91
CA ASP A 140 1.63 7.73 -4.88
C ASP A 140 0.99 6.34 -4.78
N ILE A 141 -0.15 6.14 -5.48
CA ILE A 141 -0.83 4.84 -5.53
C ILE A 141 -0.02 3.82 -6.35
N GLY A 142 0.95 4.29 -7.09
CA GLY A 142 1.96 3.51 -7.76
C GLY A 142 3.28 4.26 -7.75
N GLY A 143 4.39 3.51 -7.67
CA GLY A 143 5.73 4.06 -7.52
C GLY A 143 6.08 4.44 -6.09
N ASN A 144 7.25 5.02 -5.91
CA ASN A 144 7.88 5.40 -4.65
C ASN A 144 8.22 4.18 -3.78
N VAL A 145 7.21 3.51 -3.21
CA VAL A 145 7.40 2.26 -2.45
C VAL A 145 6.34 1.21 -2.81
N HIS A 146 6.75 -0.05 -2.82
CA HIS A 146 5.79 -1.15 -2.78
C HIS A 146 5.05 -1.13 -1.45
N GLU A 147 3.75 -1.32 -1.48
CA GLU A 147 2.90 -1.20 -0.30
C GLU A 147 2.39 -2.55 0.19
N TRP A 148 2.70 -2.90 1.44
CA TRP A 148 2.11 -4.05 2.09
C TRP A 148 0.60 -3.93 2.19
N VAL A 149 -0.10 -5.00 1.82
CA VAL A 149 -1.54 -5.17 2.08
C VAL A 149 -1.79 -6.31 3.07
N LEU A 150 -3.01 -6.39 3.58
CA LEU A 150 -3.38 -7.32 4.65
C LEU A 150 -3.45 -8.77 4.20
N ASP A 151 -3.77 -9.01 2.92
CA ASP A 151 -3.98 -10.33 2.36
C ASP A 151 -2.68 -11.11 2.16
N SER A 152 -2.82 -12.43 2.06
CA SER A 152 -1.77 -13.34 1.60
C SER A 152 -2.02 -13.76 0.15
N TYR A 153 -0.96 -14.11 -0.57
CA TYR A 153 -1.04 -14.51 -1.97
C TYR A 153 -1.48 -15.97 -2.09
N GLY A 154 -2.72 -16.19 -2.47
CA GLY A 154 -3.32 -17.52 -2.57
C GLY A 154 -3.29 -18.27 -1.24
N ASN A 155 -3.00 -19.55 -1.30
CA ASN A 155 -2.88 -20.43 -0.10
C ASN A 155 -1.44 -20.47 0.44
N THR A 156 -0.66 -19.41 0.26
CA THR A 156 0.73 -19.33 0.71
C THR A 156 0.85 -18.49 1.98
N GLU A 157 1.97 -18.60 2.70
CA GLU A 157 2.32 -17.70 3.81
C GLU A 157 2.93 -16.38 3.33
N ARG A 158 3.01 -16.16 2.00
CA ARG A 158 3.55 -14.92 1.44
C ARG A 158 2.53 -13.80 1.52
N GLY A 159 2.98 -12.64 1.99
CA GLY A 159 2.21 -11.40 1.91
C GLY A 159 2.23 -10.83 0.50
N ILE A 160 1.39 -9.86 0.25
CA ILE A 160 1.28 -9.16 -1.04
C ILE A 160 1.81 -7.74 -0.88
N LEU A 161 2.62 -7.34 -1.84
CA LEU A 161 3.02 -5.96 -2.08
C LEU A 161 2.36 -5.44 -3.36
N ARG A 162 1.98 -4.16 -3.38
CA ARG A 162 1.28 -3.51 -4.49
C ARG A 162 2.00 -2.24 -4.95
N GLY A 163 1.73 -1.81 -6.16
CA GLY A 163 2.00 -0.48 -6.69
C GLY A 163 3.38 -0.26 -7.34
N GLY A 164 4.34 -1.16 -7.15
CA GLY A 164 5.72 -0.91 -7.54
C GLY A 164 6.43 0.08 -6.61
N GLY A 165 7.72 0.23 -6.77
CA GLY A 165 8.56 1.14 -6.00
C GLY A 165 9.59 1.87 -6.87
N TRP A 166 10.42 2.71 -6.26
CA TRP A 166 11.49 3.46 -6.92
C TRP A 166 12.51 2.58 -7.67
N ASP A 167 12.54 1.28 -7.37
CA ASP A 167 13.42 0.28 -7.99
C ASP A 167 12.71 -0.60 -9.04
N THR A 168 11.46 -0.29 -9.40
CA THR A 168 10.65 -1.03 -10.36
C THR A 168 10.74 -0.41 -11.76
N PHE A 169 11.14 -1.22 -12.77
CA PHE A 169 11.42 -0.76 -14.12
C PHE A 169 10.62 -1.48 -15.21
N SER A 170 10.13 -2.70 -14.95
CA SER A 170 9.50 -3.48 -16.02
C SER A 170 8.03 -3.12 -16.19
N GLU A 171 7.60 -3.01 -17.46
CA GLU A 171 6.22 -2.74 -17.84
C GLU A 171 5.23 -3.64 -17.10
N GLU A 172 5.45 -4.96 -17.13
CA GLU A 172 4.61 -5.95 -16.48
C GLU A 172 4.45 -5.69 -14.97
N HIS A 173 5.55 -5.33 -14.28
CA HIS A 173 5.53 -5.08 -12.85
C HIS A 173 4.93 -3.72 -12.46
N LEU A 174 4.80 -2.80 -13.41
CA LEU A 174 4.18 -1.50 -13.20
C LEU A 174 2.68 -1.48 -13.54
N GLU A 175 2.17 -2.55 -14.16
CA GLU A 175 0.72 -2.71 -14.29
C GLU A 175 0.05 -2.71 -12.92
N MET A 176 -1.01 -1.93 -12.78
CA MET A 176 -1.75 -1.77 -11.52
C MET A 176 -2.34 -3.08 -10.99
N ARG A 177 -2.57 -4.07 -11.87
CA ARG A 177 -3.03 -5.42 -11.48
C ARG A 177 -1.94 -6.27 -10.83
N CYS A 178 -0.67 -5.93 -10.96
CA CYS A 178 0.45 -6.73 -10.46
C CYS A 178 0.41 -6.88 -8.93
N ARG A 179 0.70 -8.10 -8.47
CA ARG A 179 0.80 -8.47 -7.06
C ARG A 179 2.15 -9.15 -6.84
N PHE A 180 2.94 -8.61 -5.92
CA PHE A 180 4.25 -9.15 -5.61
C PHE A 180 4.17 -10.03 -4.36
N PRO A 181 4.17 -11.38 -4.49
CA PRO A 181 4.19 -12.27 -3.34
C PRO A 181 5.58 -12.29 -2.70
N PHE A 182 5.68 -11.81 -1.47
CA PHE A 182 6.95 -11.74 -0.72
C PHE A 182 6.84 -12.38 0.66
N ASP A 183 7.98 -12.81 1.19
CA ASP A 183 8.09 -13.25 2.59
C ASP A 183 7.72 -12.09 3.52
N ILE A 184 6.79 -12.34 4.44
CA ILE A 184 6.26 -11.32 5.35
C ILE A 184 7.30 -10.74 6.31
N GLU A 185 8.41 -11.45 6.53
CA GLU A 185 9.53 -11.01 7.36
C GLU A 185 10.61 -10.26 6.56
N TYR A 186 10.49 -10.22 5.23
CA TYR A 186 11.48 -9.54 4.40
C TYR A 186 11.39 -8.02 4.54
N ARG A 187 12.55 -7.37 4.47
CA ARG A 187 12.69 -5.91 4.54
C ARG A 187 13.40 -5.39 3.30
N SER A 188 12.91 -4.30 2.74
CA SER A 188 13.56 -3.60 1.63
C SER A 188 13.47 -2.10 1.80
N GLU A 189 14.44 -1.37 1.25
CA GLU A 189 14.42 0.09 1.14
C GLU A 189 13.35 0.61 0.15
N SER A 190 12.67 -0.31 -0.56
CA SER A 190 11.55 -0.01 -1.45
C SER A 190 10.21 -0.54 -0.95
N PHE A 191 10.13 -1.09 0.28
CA PHE A 191 8.89 -1.60 0.88
C PHE A 191 8.40 -0.69 1.98
N GLY A 192 7.19 -0.21 1.82
CA GLY A 192 6.46 0.64 2.77
C GLY A 192 5.01 0.19 2.90
N PHE A 193 4.12 1.11 3.24
CA PHE A 193 2.69 0.83 3.39
C PHE A 193 1.88 2.11 3.41
N ARG A 194 0.57 1.96 3.21
CA ARG A 194 -0.45 2.99 3.52
C ARG A 194 -1.45 2.45 4.52
N VAL A 195 -2.15 3.34 5.21
CA VAL A 195 -3.18 2.98 6.17
C VAL A 195 -4.57 3.31 5.65
N VAL A 196 -5.55 2.52 6.07
CA VAL A 196 -6.97 2.84 5.90
C VAL A 196 -7.62 2.95 7.27
N LEU A 197 -8.58 3.87 7.41
CA LEU A 197 -9.42 4.00 8.59
C LEU A 197 -10.73 3.28 8.33
N ILE A 198 -11.04 2.28 9.14
CA ILE A 198 -12.26 1.48 8.99
C ILE A 198 -13.13 1.59 10.25
N ARG A 199 -14.44 1.39 10.06
CA ARG A 199 -15.36 1.19 11.18
C ARG A 199 -15.30 -0.28 11.63
N ASP A 200 -15.25 -0.48 12.94
CA ASP A 200 -15.20 -1.80 13.57
C ASP A 200 -16.62 -2.34 13.74
N VAL A 201 -17.18 -2.92 12.68
CA VAL A 201 -18.57 -3.43 12.69
C VAL A 201 -18.72 -4.79 13.39
N GLU A 202 -17.63 -5.46 13.74
CA GLU A 202 -17.67 -6.80 14.36
C GLU A 202 -18.22 -6.78 15.80
N GLN A 203 -18.17 -5.65 16.50
CA GLN A 203 -18.73 -5.53 17.86
C GLN A 203 -20.27 -5.45 17.88
N GLU A 204 -20.89 -4.90 16.83
CA GLU A 204 -22.37 -4.78 16.77
C GLU A 204 -23.06 -6.14 16.62
N VAL A 205 -22.43 -7.12 15.97
CA VAL A 205 -23.01 -8.46 15.74
C VAL A 205 -22.97 -9.30 17.01
N ILE A 206 -21.97 -9.12 17.87
CA ILE A 206 -21.83 -9.86 19.13
C ILE A 206 -22.81 -9.32 20.18
N GLU A 207 -22.95 -8.00 20.30
CA GLU A 207 -23.92 -7.38 21.23
C GLU A 207 -25.37 -7.70 20.87
N GLN A 208 -25.73 -7.78 19.58
CA GLN A 208 -27.09 -8.16 19.15
C GLN A 208 -27.36 -9.66 19.34
N SER A 209 -26.37 -10.54 19.27
CA SER A 209 -26.56 -11.97 19.51
C SER A 209 -26.68 -12.35 20.99
N GLU A 210 -26.19 -11.52 21.90
CA GLU A 210 -26.33 -11.73 23.36
C GLU A 210 -27.68 -11.21 23.88
N ASP A 211 -28.27 -10.19 23.23
CA ASP A 211 -29.57 -9.62 23.66
C ASP A 211 -30.77 -10.47 23.19
N ASP A 212 -30.65 -11.23 22.08
CA ASP A 212 -31.70 -12.13 21.59
C ASP A 212 -31.76 -13.50 22.34
N GLY A 213 -30.77 -13.83 23.16
CA GLY A 213 -30.66 -15.09 23.90
C GLY A 213 -31.36 -15.09 25.27
N GLY A 214 -31.91 -13.98 25.72
CA GLY A 214 -32.37 -13.76 27.12
C GLY A 214 -33.85 -13.85 27.39
N ASN A 215 -34.72 -14.26 26.47
CA ASN A 215 -36.17 -14.29 26.79
C ASN A 215 -36.86 -15.53 26.22
N SER A 216 -36.68 -16.67 26.89
CA SER A 216 -37.51 -17.86 26.74
C SER A 216 -37.69 -18.51 28.11
N ASN A 217 -38.69 -18.02 28.84
CA ASN A 217 -39.44 -18.74 29.88
C ASN A 217 -40.89 -18.24 29.90
#